data_7cdd97dbaefa4b2e48a51e1fbd0296c6
#
_entry.id   7cdd97dbaefa4b2e48a51e1fbd0296c6
#
_cell.length_a   1.000
_cell.length_b   1.000
_cell.length_c   1.000
_cell.angle_alpha   90.00
_cell.angle_beta   90.00
_cell.angle_gamma   90.00
#
_symmetry.space_group_name_H-M   'P 1'
#
loop_
_entity.id
_entity.type
_entity.pdbx_description
1 polymer ?
#
loop_
_entity_poly.entity_id
_entity_poly.type
_entity_poly.pdbx_seq_one_letter_code
_entity_poly.pdbx_strand_id
1 'polypeptide(L)'
;MERILYEQMAQLDEVHWWYVARRKVLESLIDRRVRPPAGARILEVGCGTGHNLQMLERFGQVDAVEVDRDARTFAEKRLGRKIASARLPALRGIERGAYDLVAALDVVEHIDDDRSTVAALASCLKPGGKLLVTVPAHQWMWSAHDELNHHKRRYSKRALRKLIEESPLKLDAIGYFNSILFPLAVAARLASKASGKGGGEESLPPRPVNYVFERAFAAERRLVGAFPLPPGLSLFAVASAT
;
A
#
# COMPACT_ATOMS: atom_id res chain seq x y z
N MET A 1 13.72 7.33 -1.56
CA MET A 1 13.79 6.66 -2.90
C MET A 1 14.54 7.58 -3.85
N GLU A 2 15.33 7.04 -4.77
CA GLU A 2 16.03 7.86 -5.75
C GLU A 2 15.08 8.41 -6.82
N ARG A 3 15.34 9.63 -7.35
CA ARG A 3 14.49 10.30 -8.34
C ARG A 3 14.18 9.42 -9.56
N ILE A 4 15.18 8.71 -10.07
CA ILE A 4 15.04 7.84 -11.24
C ILE A 4 13.99 6.73 -11.03
N LEU A 5 13.82 6.27 -9.78
CA LEU A 5 12.82 5.27 -9.43
C LEU A 5 11.39 5.81 -9.51
N TYR A 6 11.18 7.09 -9.17
CA TYR A 6 9.86 7.72 -9.34
C TYR A 6 9.47 7.88 -10.81
N GLU A 7 10.44 8.23 -11.67
CA GLU A 7 10.21 8.34 -13.12
C GLU A 7 9.87 6.96 -13.71
N GLN A 8 10.62 5.92 -13.34
CA GLN A 8 10.35 4.54 -13.74
C GLN A 8 8.99 4.06 -13.20
N MET A 9 8.72 4.29 -11.93
CA MET A 9 7.43 3.95 -11.31
C MET A 9 6.27 4.62 -12.07
N ALA A 10 6.36 5.92 -12.38
CA ALA A 10 5.33 6.65 -13.09
C ALA A 10 5.08 6.13 -14.52
N GLN A 11 6.09 5.54 -15.16
CA GLN A 11 5.97 4.90 -16.48
C GLN A 11 5.39 3.48 -16.40
N LEU A 12 5.71 2.75 -15.33
CA LEU A 12 5.37 1.33 -15.19
C LEU A 12 4.04 1.09 -14.48
N ASP A 13 3.61 2.00 -13.60
CA ASP A 13 2.47 1.76 -12.72
C ASP A 13 1.11 1.60 -13.43
N GLU A 14 1.01 2.01 -14.70
CA GLU A 14 -0.19 1.80 -15.52
C GLU A 14 -0.16 0.48 -16.29
N VAL A 15 1.02 -0.10 -16.52
CA VAL A 15 1.19 -1.25 -17.41
C VAL A 15 1.79 -2.48 -16.72
N HIS A 16 2.52 -2.29 -15.64
CA HIS A 16 3.17 -3.39 -14.94
C HIS A 16 2.14 -4.20 -14.15
N TRP A 17 2.16 -5.50 -14.30
CA TRP A 17 1.21 -6.47 -13.73
C TRP A 17 0.90 -6.25 -12.24
N TRP A 18 1.95 -5.93 -11.46
CA TRP A 18 1.83 -5.78 -10.01
C TRP A 18 0.96 -4.58 -9.62
N TYR A 19 1.24 -3.40 -10.18
CA TYR A 19 0.47 -2.18 -9.88
C TYR A 19 -0.98 -2.29 -10.34
N VAL A 20 -1.18 -2.81 -11.56
CA VAL A 20 -2.54 -2.96 -12.14
C VAL A 20 -3.38 -3.94 -11.35
N ALA A 21 -2.84 -5.13 -11.03
CA ALA A 21 -3.55 -6.14 -10.27
C ALA A 21 -3.77 -5.71 -8.82
N ARG A 22 -2.77 -5.06 -8.20
CA ARG A 22 -2.84 -4.56 -6.82
C ARG A 22 -4.00 -3.56 -6.66
N ARG A 23 -4.15 -2.60 -7.57
CA ARG A 23 -5.30 -1.66 -7.54
C ARG A 23 -6.64 -2.40 -7.58
N LYS A 24 -6.80 -3.41 -8.44
CA LYS A 24 -8.03 -4.22 -8.53
C LYS A 24 -8.33 -4.98 -7.23
N VAL A 25 -7.29 -5.46 -6.55
CA VAL A 25 -7.41 -6.15 -5.26
C VAL A 25 -7.78 -5.16 -4.15
N LEU A 26 -7.10 -4.01 -4.08
CA LEU A 26 -7.38 -2.97 -3.09
C LEU A 26 -8.78 -2.39 -3.25
N GLU A 27 -9.23 -2.14 -4.49
CA GLU A 27 -10.59 -1.70 -4.79
C GLU A 27 -11.62 -2.66 -4.18
N SER A 28 -11.47 -3.97 -4.42
CA SER A 28 -12.36 -4.98 -3.86
C SER A 28 -12.28 -5.09 -2.34
N LEU A 29 -11.12 -4.82 -1.75
CA LEU A 29 -10.92 -4.78 -0.30
C LEU A 29 -11.66 -3.57 0.31
N ILE A 30 -11.55 -2.41 -0.34
CA ILE A 30 -12.27 -1.19 0.08
C ILE A 30 -13.78 -1.42 0.01
N ASP A 31 -14.29 -1.96 -1.09
CA ASP A 31 -15.72 -2.29 -1.25
C ASP A 31 -16.25 -3.23 -0.17
N ARG A 32 -15.45 -4.19 0.27
CA ARG A 32 -15.92 -5.22 1.20
C ARG A 32 -15.71 -4.88 2.67
N ARG A 33 -14.61 -4.23 3.00
CA ARG A 33 -14.18 -4.07 4.39
C ARG A 33 -14.16 -2.64 4.88
N VAL A 34 -13.89 -1.68 4.00
CA VAL A 34 -13.93 -0.27 4.36
C VAL A 34 -15.37 0.25 4.22
N ARG A 35 -15.96 0.12 3.04
CA ARG A 35 -17.33 0.58 2.72
C ARG A 35 -17.53 2.06 3.05
N PRO A 36 -16.75 2.96 2.43
CA PRO A 36 -16.89 4.37 2.70
C PRO A 36 -18.32 4.87 2.41
N PRO A 37 -18.86 5.83 3.16
CA PRO A 37 -20.17 6.41 2.86
C PRO A 37 -20.14 7.16 1.52
N ALA A 38 -21.32 7.42 0.95
CA ALA A 38 -21.43 8.27 -0.25
C ALA A 38 -20.86 9.67 0.06
N GLY A 39 -20.02 10.19 -0.83
CA GLY A 39 -19.35 11.47 -0.62
C GLY A 39 -18.24 11.45 0.44
N ALA A 40 -17.68 10.28 0.75
CA ALA A 40 -16.61 10.13 1.71
C ALA A 40 -15.42 11.06 1.43
N ARG A 41 -14.80 11.57 2.49
CA ARG A 41 -13.47 12.20 2.41
C ARG A 41 -12.40 11.16 2.68
N ILE A 42 -11.47 11.05 1.76
CA ILE A 42 -10.40 10.05 1.77
C ILE A 42 -9.05 10.76 1.82
N LEU A 43 -8.14 10.28 2.67
CA LEU A 43 -6.76 10.74 2.72
C LEU A 43 -5.83 9.58 2.31
N GLU A 44 -5.05 9.76 1.24
CA GLU A 44 -3.91 8.88 0.97
C GLU A 44 -2.64 9.52 1.50
N VAL A 45 -1.95 8.85 2.43
CA VAL A 45 -0.69 9.31 3.00
C VAL A 45 0.47 8.54 2.37
N GLY A 46 1.44 9.27 1.80
CA GLY A 46 2.54 8.69 1.03
C GLY A 46 2.07 8.20 -0.33
N CYS A 47 1.37 9.05 -1.09
CA CYS A 47 0.77 8.65 -2.37
C CYS A 47 1.80 8.38 -3.49
N GLY A 48 3.08 8.68 -3.27
CA GLY A 48 4.13 8.51 -4.27
C GLY A 48 3.81 9.28 -5.56
N THR A 49 3.88 8.60 -6.70
CA THR A 49 3.52 9.15 -8.01
C THR A 49 2.01 9.28 -8.25
N GLY A 50 1.18 8.91 -7.27
CA GLY A 50 -0.28 9.04 -7.33
C GLY A 50 -1.00 7.91 -8.06
N HIS A 51 -0.38 6.75 -8.21
CA HIS A 51 -0.93 5.64 -8.99
C HIS A 51 -2.21 5.02 -8.40
N ASN A 52 -2.51 5.25 -7.12
CA ASN A 52 -3.76 4.79 -6.49
C ASN A 52 -4.87 5.86 -6.50
N LEU A 53 -4.56 7.13 -6.78
CA LEU A 53 -5.48 8.25 -6.59
C LEU A 53 -6.80 8.07 -7.37
N GLN A 54 -6.70 7.73 -8.67
CA GLN A 54 -7.89 7.45 -9.49
C GLN A 54 -8.76 6.30 -8.96
N MET A 55 -8.13 5.26 -8.41
CA MET A 55 -8.86 4.15 -7.80
C MET A 55 -9.60 4.62 -6.53
N LEU A 56 -8.95 5.44 -5.70
CA LEU A 56 -9.56 5.99 -4.49
C LEU A 56 -10.68 7.00 -4.78
N GLU A 57 -10.56 7.81 -5.85
CA GLU A 57 -11.59 8.78 -6.29
C GLU A 57 -12.94 8.12 -6.62
N ARG A 58 -12.95 6.82 -6.93
CA ARG A 58 -14.19 6.05 -7.10
C ARG A 58 -15.01 5.91 -5.81
N PHE A 59 -14.38 6.10 -4.67
CA PHE A 59 -14.99 5.95 -3.34
C PHE A 59 -15.31 7.26 -2.66
N GLY A 60 -14.79 8.39 -3.14
CA GLY A 60 -15.03 9.68 -2.54
C GLY A 60 -14.06 10.77 -2.99
N GLN A 61 -14.07 11.87 -2.27
CA GLN A 61 -13.14 12.98 -2.50
C GLN A 61 -11.79 12.65 -1.86
N VAL A 62 -10.71 12.66 -2.66
CA VAL A 62 -9.37 12.25 -2.21
C VAL A 62 -8.51 13.47 -1.95
N ASP A 63 -8.02 13.60 -0.72
CA ASP A 63 -6.86 14.40 -0.38
C ASP A 63 -5.62 13.49 -0.35
N ALA A 64 -4.45 14.01 -0.68
CA ALA A 64 -3.22 13.23 -0.70
C ALA A 64 -2.04 13.96 -0.07
N VAL A 65 -1.10 13.19 0.45
CA VAL A 65 0.14 13.68 1.08
C VAL A 65 1.33 12.94 0.50
N GLU A 66 2.34 13.69 0.07
CA GLU A 66 3.62 13.14 -0.35
C GLU A 66 4.77 14.07 0.06
N VAL A 67 5.79 13.52 0.71
CA VAL A 67 6.94 14.28 1.21
C VAL A 67 7.95 14.57 0.11
N ASP A 68 8.14 13.64 -0.81
CA ASP A 68 9.05 13.81 -1.92
C ASP A 68 8.47 14.76 -2.97
N ARG A 69 9.28 15.73 -3.40
CA ARG A 69 8.86 16.78 -4.32
C ARG A 69 8.60 16.26 -5.74
N ASP A 70 9.46 15.36 -6.20
CA ASP A 70 9.39 14.86 -7.57
C ASP A 70 8.20 13.91 -7.71
N ALA A 71 8.03 12.97 -6.78
CA ALA A 71 6.84 12.11 -6.70
C ALA A 71 5.55 12.93 -6.62
N ARG A 72 5.51 13.94 -5.75
CA ARG A 72 4.36 14.83 -5.61
C ARG A 72 4.01 15.56 -6.91
N THR A 73 5.00 15.96 -7.70
CA THR A 73 4.75 16.59 -9.01
C THR A 73 4.02 15.65 -9.98
N PHE A 74 4.34 14.36 -10.00
CA PHE A 74 3.61 13.35 -10.79
C PHE A 74 2.18 13.18 -10.26
N ALA A 75 2.03 13.05 -8.95
CA ALA A 75 0.72 12.88 -8.32
C ALA A 75 -0.20 14.10 -8.53
N GLU A 76 0.34 15.34 -8.45
CA GLU A 76 -0.40 16.57 -8.75
C GLU A 76 -0.90 16.62 -10.18
N LYS A 77 -0.11 16.16 -11.15
CA LYS A 77 -0.54 16.07 -12.56
C LYS A 77 -1.71 15.09 -12.73
N ARG A 78 -1.69 13.95 -12.01
CA ARG A 78 -2.74 12.92 -12.08
C ARG A 78 -4.04 13.39 -11.43
N LEU A 79 -3.92 14.02 -10.26
CA LEU A 79 -5.07 14.50 -9.48
C LEU A 79 -5.65 15.82 -10.02
N GLY A 80 -4.89 16.55 -10.84
CA GLY A 80 -5.29 17.86 -11.36
C GLY A 80 -5.32 18.99 -10.32
N ARG A 81 -4.76 18.77 -9.12
CA ARG A 81 -4.69 19.75 -8.03
C ARG A 81 -3.46 19.54 -7.14
N LYS A 82 -3.18 20.53 -6.28
CA LYS A 82 -2.05 20.49 -5.34
C LYS A 82 -2.21 19.41 -4.30
N ILE A 83 -1.08 18.78 -3.96
CA ILE A 83 -0.95 17.73 -2.93
C ILE A 83 -0.12 18.29 -1.77
N ALA A 84 -0.56 18.03 -0.55
CA ALA A 84 0.09 18.49 0.64
C ALA A 84 1.47 17.83 0.83
N SER A 85 2.44 18.61 1.34
CA SER A 85 3.72 18.08 1.78
C SER A 85 3.71 17.95 3.30
N ALA A 86 3.60 16.75 3.81
CA ALA A 86 3.66 16.50 5.24
C ALA A 86 4.41 15.19 5.53
N ARG A 87 5.16 15.17 6.61
CA ARG A 87 5.99 14.03 7.03
C ARG A 87 5.33 13.28 8.17
N LEU A 88 5.31 11.96 8.08
CA LEU A 88 4.97 11.07 9.19
C LEU A 88 6.08 11.06 10.27
N PRO A 89 5.72 10.92 11.54
CA PRO A 89 4.36 10.86 12.09
C PRO A 89 3.68 12.21 12.33
N ALA A 90 4.37 13.33 12.09
CA ALA A 90 3.87 14.65 12.46
C ALA A 90 2.60 15.09 11.70
N LEU A 91 2.48 14.78 10.40
CA LEU A 91 1.38 15.16 9.50
C LEU A 91 0.92 16.62 9.69
N ARG A 92 1.90 17.57 9.73
CA ARG A 92 1.61 19.00 9.93
C ARG A 92 0.76 19.55 8.79
N GLY A 93 -0.27 20.31 9.13
CA GLY A 93 -1.19 20.91 8.16
C GLY A 93 -2.27 19.97 7.64
N ILE A 94 -2.29 18.71 8.10
CA ILE A 94 -3.37 17.77 7.77
C ILE A 94 -4.44 17.84 8.84
N GLU A 95 -5.69 17.97 8.39
CA GLU A 95 -6.85 18.08 9.24
C GLU A 95 -7.07 16.80 10.06
N ARG A 96 -7.36 16.97 11.35
CA ARG A 96 -7.65 15.86 12.27
C ARG A 96 -9.15 15.61 12.35
N GLY A 97 -9.55 14.34 12.54
CA GLY A 97 -10.96 13.99 12.67
C GLY A 97 -11.80 14.29 11.42
N ALA A 98 -11.20 14.31 10.24
CA ALA A 98 -11.85 14.83 9.03
C ALA A 98 -12.13 13.79 7.95
N TYR A 99 -11.55 12.59 8.05
CA TYR A 99 -11.56 11.60 6.97
C TYR A 99 -12.38 10.37 7.34
N ASP A 100 -13.17 9.91 6.37
CA ASP A 100 -13.92 8.65 6.46
C ASP A 100 -13.02 7.44 6.17
N LEU A 101 -11.99 7.64 5.34
CA LEU A 101 -10.94 6.66 5.07
C LEU A 101 -9.57 7.35 5.07
N VAL A 102 -8.63 6.78 5.82
CA VAL A 102 -7.20 7.08 5.69
C VAL A 102 -6.52 5.83 5.11
N ALA A 103 -5.80 5.98 4.01
CA ALA A 103 -5.06 4.92 3.35
C ALA A 103 -3.56 5.17 3.45
N ALA A 104 -2.80 4.20 3.93
CA ALA A 104 -1.33 4.17 3.92
C ALA A 104 -0.88 2.87 3.25
N LEU A 105 -0.59 2.97 1.95
CA LEU A 105 -0.43 1.83 1.05
C LEU A 105 1.04 1.61 0.72
N ASP A 106 1.70 0.72 1.47
CA ASP A 106 3.14 0.47 1.49
C ASP A 106 3.94 1.73 1.89
N VAL A 107 3.66 2.22 3.10
CA VAL A 107 4.25 3.44 3.66
C VAL A 107 4.84 3.19 5.05
N VAL A 108 4.16 2.44 5.90
CA VAL A 108 4.52 2.30 7.32
C VAL A 108 5.87 1.61 7.49
N GLU A 109 6.25 0.72 6.57
CA GLU A 109 7.55 0.05 6.54
C GLU A 109 8.75 0.97 6.33
N HIS A 110 8.53 2.18 5.81
CA HIS A 110 9.58 3.18 5.60
C HIS A 110 9.87 4.04 6.84
N ILE A 111 8.99 4.02 7.85
CA ILE A 111 9.06 4.91 9.00
C ILE A 111 9.62 4.16 10.21
N ASP A 112 10.63 4.73 10.87
CA ASP A 112 11.26 4.09 12.03
C ASP A 112 10.28 3.93 13.20
N ASP A 113 9.49 4.96 13.51
CA ASP A 113 8.45 4.94 14.55
C ASP A 113 7.08 4.64 13.93
N ASP A 114 6.82 3.35 13.71
CA ASP A 114 5.56 2.87 13.14
C ASP A 114 4.37 3.03 14.11
N ARG A 115 4.58 3.01 15.43
CA ARG A 115 3.54 3.23 16.43
C ARG A 115 3.00 4.66 16.40
N SER A 116 3.89 5.64 16.49
CA SER A 116 3.49 7.05 16.35
C SER A 116 2.89 7.34 14.98
N THR A 117 3.35 6.63 13.94
CA THR A 117 2.79 6.71 12.59
C THR A 117 1.33 6.27 12.57
N VAL A 118 1.02 5.08 13.09
CA VAL A 118 -0.37 4.57 13.12
C VAL A 118 -1.26 5.46 13.99
N ALA A 119 -0.77 5.95 15.13
CA ALA A 119 -1.51 6.90 15.97
C ALA A 119 -1.81 8.22 15.25
N ALA A 120 -0.84 8.73 14.46
CA ALA A 120 -1.04 9.94 13.67
C ALA A 120 -2.06 9.74 12.54
N LEU A 121 -2.01 8.60 11.83
CA LEU A 121 -3.02 8.24 10.83
C LEU A 121 -4.42 8.12 11.46
N ALA A 122 -4.52 7.46 12.61
CA ALA A 122 -5.77 7.32 13.36
C ALA A 122 -6.37 8.67 13.73
N SER A 123 -5.54 9.65 14.14
CA SER A 123 -6.01 10.99 14.54
C SER A 123 -6.63 11.80 13.39
N CYS A 124 -6.40 11.41 12.12
CA CYS A 124 -7.03 12.04 10.96
C CYS A 124 -8.45 11.52 10.70
N LEU A 125 -8.81 10.36 11.27
CA LEU A 125 -10.10 9.73 11.06
C LEU A 125 -11.22 10.42 11.84
N LYS A 126 -12.39 10.51 11.23
CA LYS A 126 -13.67 10.78 11.93
C LYS A 126 -13.98 9.63 12.89
N PRO A 127 -14.83 9.86 13.92
CA PRO A 127 -15.45 8.75 14.67
C PRO A 127 -16.11 7.76 13.68
N GLY A 128 -15.79 6.47 13.80
CA GLY A 128 -16.25 5.44 12.87
C GLY A 128 -15.53 5.38 11.52
N GLY A 129 -14.66 6.34 11.22
CA GLY A 129 -13.79 6.31 10.03
C GLY A 129 -12.81 5.14 10.06
N LYS A 130 -12.27 4.78 8.91
CA LYS A 130 -11.42 3.57 8.78
C LYS A 130 -10.02 3.88 8.30
N LEU A 131 -9.05 3.17 8.87
CA LEU A 131 -7.67 3.09 8.40
C LEU A 131 -7.52 1.83 7.54
N LEU A 132 -6.97 1.99 6.34
CA LEU A 132 -6.48 0.91 5.50
C LEU A 132 -4.96 1.00 5.41
N VAL A 133 -4.26 -0.01 5.89
CA VAL A 133 -2.80 -0.14 5.77
C VAL A 133 -2.47 -1.36 4.93
N THR A 134 -1.51 -1.21 4.01
CA THR A 134 -0.80 -2.34 3.41
C THR A 134 0.68 -2.27 3.70
N VAL A 135 1.32 -3.42 3.87
CA VAL A 135 2.76 -3.54 4.13
C VAL A 135 3.32 -4.82 3.50
N PRO A 136 4.62 -4.87 3.15
CA PRO A 136 5.27 -6.09 2.70
C PRO A 136 5.31 -7.13 3.82
N ALA A 137 4.99 -8.37 3.45
CA ALA A 137 4.97 -9.50 4.37
C ALA A 137 6.33 -10.21 4.46
N HIS A 138 6.54 -10.93 5.57
CA HIS A 138 7.62 -11.88 5.77
C HIS A 138 9.03 -11.28 5.77
N GLN A 139 9.60 -11.03 6.97
CA GLN A 139 10.96 -10.49 7.12
C GLN A 139 12.03 -11.34 6.40
N TRP A 140 11.85 -12.67 6.33
CA TRP A 140 12.79 -13.56 5.65
C TRP A 140 12.81 -13.41 4.10
N MET A 141 11.80 -12.70 3.54
CA MET A 141 11.72 -12.32 2.11
C MET A 141 12.53 -11.05 1.78
N TRP A 142 13.24 -10.47 2.74
CA TRP A 142 14.08 -9.28 2.55
C TRP A 142 15.03 -9.41 1.35
N SER A 143 15.23 -8.33 0.61
CA SER A 143 15.97 -8.33 -0.64
C SER A 143 16.55 -6.97 -1.00
N ALA A 144 17.33 -6.92 -2.07
CA ALA A 144 17.82 -5.67 -2.66
C ALA A 144 16.68 -4.67 -3.00
N HIS A 145 15.50 -5.18 -3.38
CA HIS A 145 14.31 -4.33 -3.59
C HIS A 145 13.95 -3.55 -2.33
N ASP A 146 13.98 -4.18 -1.14
CA ASP A 146 13.69 -3.49 0.12
C ASP A 146 14.75 -2.42 0.44
N GLU A 147 16.01 -2.70 0.13
CA GLU A 147 17.12 -1.76 0.33
C GLU A 147 17.00 -0.55 -0.60
N LEU A 148 16.72 -0.78 -1.89
CA LEU A 148 16.50 0.28 -2.89
C LEU A 148 15.32 1.19 -2.52
N ASN A 149 14.26 0.61 -1.96
CA ASN A 149 13.09 1.35 -1.50
C ASN A 149 13.26 1.93 -0.09
N HIS A 150 14.43 1.75 0.55
CA HIS A 150 14.71 2.23 1.92
C HIS A 150 13.71 1.71 2.96
N HIS A 151 13.21 0.49 2.79
CA HIS A 151 12.39 -0.16 3.80
C HIS A 151 13.17 -0.30 5.10
N LYS A 152 12.50 -0.21 6.24
CA LYS A 152 13.07 -0.48 7.57
C LYS A 152 12.75 -1.89 8.03
N ARG A 153 11.63 -2.44 7.54
CA ARG A 153 11.13 -3.75 7.95
C ARG A 153 10.12 -4.33 6.97
N ARG A 154 9.90 -5.62 7.11
CA ARG A 154 8.71 -6.32 6.62
C ARG A 154 7.94 -6.87 7.83
N TYR A 155 6.66 -7.08 7.68
CA TYR A 155 5.80 -7.47 8.79
C TYR A 155 5.43 -8.95 8.77
N SER A 156 5.30 -9.55 9.96
CA SER A 156 4.47 -10.73 10.14
C SER A 156 3.03 -10.29 10.41
N LYS A 157 2.06 -11.17 10.12
CA LYS A 157 0.65 -10.89 10.45
C LYS A 157 0.44 -10.58 11.93
N ARG A 158 1.21 -11.26 12.82
CA ARG A 158 1.17 -11.01 14.26
C ARG A 158 1.72 -9.63 14.62
N ALA A 159 2.83 -9.22 14.00
CA ALA A 159 3.42 -7.88 14.25
C ALA A 159 2.51 -6.75 13.80
N LEU A 160 1.93 -6.87 12.59
CA LEU A 160 0.97 -5.88 12.09
C LEU A 160 -0.30 -5.82 12.96
N ARG A 161 -0.84 -6.97 13.38
CA ARG A 161 -1.95 -7.03 14.33
C ARG A 161 -1.63 -6.27 15.62
N LYS A 162 -0.49 -6.59 16.25
CA LYS A 162 -0.06 -5.95 17.48
C LYS A 162 0.09 -4.44 17.32
N LEU A 163 0.68 -3.98 16.22
CA LEU A 163 0.85 -2.56 15.90
C LEU A 163 -0.51 -1.82 15.87
N ILE A 164 -1.51 -2.42 15.23
CA ILE A 164 -2.85 -1.82 15.16
C ILE A 164 -3.56 -1.87 16.53
N GLU A 165 -3.50 -3.00 17.24
CA GLU A 165 -4.16 -3.19 18.54
C GLU A 165 -3.54 -2.33 19.67
N GLU A 166 -2.28 -1.92 19.53
CA GLU A 166 -1.62 -0.96 20.44
C GLU A 166 -1.94 0.51 20.12
N SER A 167 -2.68 0.78 19.06
CA SER A 167 -3.16 2.11 18.66
C SER A 167 -4.60 2.37 19.15
N PRO A 168 -5.11 3.62 19.05
CA PRO A 168 -6.51 3.93 19.43
C PRO A 168 -7.51 3.46 18.35
N LEU A 169 -7.27 2.30 17.73
CA LEU A 169 -8.11 1.75 16.67
C LEU A 169 -8.56 0.34 17.03
N LYS A 170 -9.76 -0.01 16.58
CA LYS A 170 -10.26 -1.38 16.64
C LYS A 170 -9.93 -2.10 15.33
N LEU A 171 -9.22 -3.21 15.40
CA LEU A 171 -8.92 -4.03 14.22
C LEU A 171 -10.20 -4.72 13.71
N ASP A 172 -10.62 -4.42 12.49
CA ASP A 172 -11.78 -5.01 11.84
C ASP A 172 -11.42 -6.22 10.97
N ALA A 173 -10.31 -6.13 10.24
CA ALA A 173 -9.84 -7.20 9.37
C ALA A 173 -8.31 -7.15 9.19
N ILE A 174 -7.70 -8.32 9.05
CA ILE A 174 -6.29 -8.47 8.70
C ILE A 174 -6.10 -9.73 7.87
N GLY A 175 -5.35 -9.63 6.79
CA GLY A 175 -5.12 -10.75 5.89
C GLY A 175 -3.92 -10.56 4.99
N TYR A 176 -3.63 -11.62 4.23
CA TYR A 176 -2.65 -11.60 3.17
C TYR A 176 -3.33 -11.29 1.83
N PHE A 177 -2.53 -10.83 0.88
CA PHE A 177 -2.84 -10.78 -0.54
C PHE A 177 -1.56 -10.95 -1.34
N ASN A 178 -1.67 -11.07 -2.67
CA ASN A 178 -0.60 -11.56 -3.55
C ASN A 178 -0.13 -12.95 -3.11
N SER A 179 -1.09 -13.83 -2.87
CA SER A 179 -0.91 -15.19 -2.36
C SER A 179 -0.75 -16.21 -3.49
N ILE A 180 -1.42 -15.99 -4.64
CA ILE A 180 -1.36 -16.91 -5.79
C ILE A 180 0.07 -16.96 -6.36
N LEU A 181 0.73 -15.82 -6.46
CA LEU A 181 2.11 -15.74 -6.96
C LEU A 181 3.17 -15.95 -5.88
N PHE A 182 2.77 -16.08 -4.61
CA PHE A 182 3.71 -16.24 -3.49
C PHE A 182 4.65 -17.45 -3.62
N PRO A 183 4.20 -18.66 -4.00
CA PRO A 183 5.11 -19.81 -4.18
C PRO A 183 6.18 -19.54 -5.25
N LEU A 184 5.80 -18.89 -6.36
CA LEU A 184 6.73 -18.53 -7.41
C LEU A 184 7.77 -17.50 -6.94
N ALA A 185 7.32 -16.49 -6.19
CA ALA A 185 8.19 -15.48 -5.62
C ALA A 185 9.17 -16.08 -4.59
N VAL A 186 8.72 -17.05 -3.78
CA VAL A 186 9.58 -17.81 -2.87
C VAL A 186 10.65 -18.59 -3.64
N ALA A 187 10.26 -19.34 -4.67
CA ALA A 187 11.18 -20.10 -5.50
C ALA A 187 12.23 -19.18 -6.16
N ALA A 188 11.80 -18.07 -6.74
CA ALA A 188 12.68 -17.06 -7.33
C ALA A 188 13.66 -16.47 -6.29
N ARG A 189 13.19 -16.21 -5.07
CA ARG A 189 14.03 -15.70 -3.98
C ARG A 189 15.09 -16.70 -3.53
N LEU A 190 14.72 -17.97 -3.41
CA LEU A 190 15.67 -19.04 -3.05
C LEU A 190 16.72 -19.23 -4.14
N ALA A 191 16.31 -19.24 -5.41
CA ALA A 191 17.21 -19.32 -6.55
C ALA A 191 18.20 -18.13 -6.61
N SER A 192 17.71 -16.92 -6.38
CA SER A 192 18.55 -15.71 -6.34
C SER A 192 19.59 -15.77 -5.21
N LYS A 193 19.19 -16.21 -4.01
CA LYS A 193 20.12 -16.40 -2.89
C LYS A 193 21.18 -17.48 -3.20
N ALA A 194 20.80 -18.57 -3.85
CA ALA A 194 21.71 -19.64 -4.20
C ALA A 194 22.71 -19.25 -5.32
N SER A 195 22.29 -18.39 -6.26
CA SER A 195 23.12 -17.95 -7.38
C SER A 195 23.99 -16.72 -7.08
N GLY A 196 23.81 -16.06 -5.94
CA GLY A 196 24.49 -14.80 -5.60
C GLY A 196 24.12 -13.62 -6.50
N LYS A 197 23.18 -13.80 -7.43
CA LYS A 197 22.70 -12.74 -8.31
C LYS A 197 21.60 -11.97 -7.56
N GLY A 198 21.88 -10.72 -7.18
CA GLY A 198 20.87 -9.81 -6.65
C GLY A 198 19.67 -9.74 -7.59
N GLY A 199 18.46 -9.79 -7.03
CA GLY A 199 17.24 -9.61 -7.82
C GLY A 199 17.30 -8.26 -8.54
N GLY A 200 17.06 -8.29 -9.84
CA GLY A 200 17.16 -7.12 -10.70
C GLY A 200 16.10 -6.06 -10.42
N GLU A 201 16.28 -4.93 -11.05
CA GLU A 201 15.34 -3.82 -11.13
C GLU A 201 13.92 -4.30 -11.47
N GLU A 202 12.92 -3.57 -11.05
CA GLU A 202 11.52 -3.74 -11.47
C GLU A 202 11.42 -3.49 -13.00
N SER A 203 11.79 -4.48 -13.78
CA SER A 203 11.65 -4.41 -15.23
C SER A 203 10.29 -4.96 -15.65
N LEU A 204 9.68 -4.35 -16.65
CA LEU A 204 8.45 -4.85 -17.25
C LEU A 204 8.71 -6.23 -17.87
N PRO A 205 8.06 -7.30 -17.39
CA PRO A 205 8.19 -8.61 -18.04
C PRO A 205 7.69 -8.59 -19.48
N PRO A 206 8.09 -9.57 -20.31
CA PRO A 206 7.51 -9.73 -21.65
C PRO A 206 5.97 -9.74 -21.58
N ARG A 207 5.31 -9.14 -22.56
CA ARG A 207 3.84 -8.95 -22.57
C ARG A 207 3.03 -10.19 -22.16
N PRO A 208 3.31 -11.41 -22.64
CA PRO A 208 2.54 -12.59 -22.21
C PRO A 208 2.69 -12.90 -20.74
N VAL A 209 3.91 -12.76 -20.18
CA VAL A 209 4.20 -13.01 -18.76
C VAL A 209 3.54 -11.95 -17.91
N ASN A 210 3.66 -10.67 -18.29
CA ASN A 210 3.00 -9.56 -17.61
C ASN A 210 1.48 -9.77 -17.54
N TYR A 211 0.86 -10.17 -18.64
CA TYR A 211 -0.58 -10.46 -18.71
C TYR A 211 -0.98 -11.62 -17.79
N VAL A 212 -0.23 -12.74 -17.81
CA VAL A 212 -0.53 -13.91 -16.97
C VAL A 212 -0.39 -13.55 -15.49
N PHE A 213 0.65 -12.84 -15.10
CA PHE A 213 0.87 -12.42 -13.71
C PHE A 213 -0.21 -11.43 -13.23
N GLU A 214 -0.59 -10.48 -14.09
CA GLU A 214 -1.70 -9.57 -13.80
C GLU A 214 -3.00 -10.35 -13.54
N ARG A 215 -3.36 -11.27 -14.43
CA ARG A 215 -4.59 -12.07 -14.31
C ARG A 215 -4.59 -12.95 -13.06
N ALA A 216 -3.46 -13.59 -12.78
CA ALA A 216 -3.31 -14.44 -11.61
C ALA A 216 -3.47 -13.63 -10.31
N PHE A 217 -2.75 -12.53 -10.17
CA PHE A 217 -2.87 -11.69 -8.99
C PHE A 217 -4.24 -11.00 -8.89
N ALA A 218 -4.74 -10.44 -9.99
CA ALA A 218 -6.06 -9.79 -10.00
C ALA A 218 -7.22 -10.75 -9.69
N ALA A 219 -7.07 -12.07 -9.86
CA ALA A 219 -8.09 -13.04 -9.49
C ALA A 219 -8.40 -13.02 -7.98
N GLU A 220 -7.42 -12.65 -7.15
CA GLU A 220 -7.60 -12.53 -5.70
C GLU A 220 -8.64 -11.48 -5.30
N ARG A 221 -8.95 -10.51 -6.18
CA ARG A 221 -10.03 -9.53 -5.94
C ARG A 221 -11.37 -10.17 -5.60
N ARG A 222 -11.60 -11.42 -6.04
CA ARG A 222 -12.83 -12.16 -5.76
C ARG A 222 -12.91 -12.69 -4.34
N LEU A 223 -11.75 -12.88 -3.70
CA LEU A 223 -11.59 -13.55 -2.41
C LEU A 223 -11.15 -12.61 -1.29
N VAL A 224 -10.29 -11.62 -1.62
CA VAL A 224 -9.71 -10.71 -0.63
C VAL A 224 -10.79 -10.00 0.18
N GLY A 225 -10.62 -10.00 1.50
CA GLY A 225 -11.60 -9.43 2.40
C GLY A 225 -12.86 -10.26 2.60
N ALA A 226 -13.22 -11.21 1.72
CA ALA A 226 -14.33 -12.13 1.93
C ALA A 226 -13.89 -13.39 2.67
N PHE A 227 -12.77 -13.95 2.25
CA PHE A 227 -12.18 -15.18 2.81
C PHE A 227 -10.74 -14.95 3.24
N PRO A 228 -10.23 -15.69 4.25
CA PRO A 228 -8.83 -15.67 4.59
C PRO A 228 -8.00 -16.27 3.45
N LEU A 229 -7.12 -15.49 2.87
CA LEU A 229 -6.16 -16.00 1.90
C LEU A 229 -4.96 -16.66 2.61
N PRO A 230 -4.31 -17.65 1.99
CA PRO A 230 -3.07 -18.23 2.48
C PRO A 230 -1.96 -17.17 2.53
N PRO A 231 -0.77 -17.48 3.10
CA PRO A 231 0.36 -16.56 3.09
C PRO A 231 0.62 -15.97 1.70
N GLY A 232 0.90 -14.67 1.64
CA GLY A 232 1.14 -13.90 0.43
C GLY A 232 2.26 -12.89 0.63
N LEU A 233 2.67 -12.22 -0.43
CA LEU A 233 3.76 -11.24 -0.41
C LEU A 233 3.44 -9.98 0.38
N SER A 234 2.18 -9.67 0.53
CA SER A 234 1.71 -8.46 1.19
C SER A 234 0.65 -8.76 2.27
N LEU A 235 0.59 -7.90 3.26
CA LEU A 235 -0.44 -7.87 4.29
C LEU A 235 -1.31 -6.63 4.14
N PHE A 236 -2.57 -6.75 4.53
CA PHE A 236 -3.45 -5.61 4.76
C PHE A 236 -4.00 -5.63 6.19
N ALA A 237 -4.30 -4.46 6.71
CA ALA A 237 -5.12 -4.27 7.91
C ALA A 237 -6.18 -3.20 7.64
N VAL A 238 -7.41 -3.47 8.08
CA VAL A 238 -8.49 -2.48 8.15
C VAL A 238 -8.86 -2.33 9.61
N ALA A 239 -8.89 -1.10 10.09
CA ALA A 239 -9.21 -0.78 11.47
C ALA A 239 -10.12 0.46 11.54
N SER A 240 -11.00 0.52 12.52
CA SER A 240 -11.94 1.63 12.73
C SER A 240 -11.55 2.49 13.92
N ALA A 241 -11.74 3.81 13.77
CA ALA A 241 -11.71 4.73 14.90
C ALA A 241 -12.96 4.52 15.78
N THR A 242 -12.74 4.44 17.08
CA THR A 242 -13.81 4.30 18.10
C THR A 242 -14.41 5.66 18.46
#